data_c115d0eb11a3dbbcf00ddd6e6523fa5d
#
_entry.id   c115d0eb11a3dbbcf00ddd6e6523fa5d
#
_cell.length_a   1.000
_cell.length_b   1.000
_cell.length_c   1.000
_cell.angle_alpha   90.00
_cell.angle_beta   90.00
_cell.angle_gamma   90.00
#
_symmetry.space_group_name_H-M   'P 1'
#
loop_
_entity.id
_entity.type
_entity.pdbx_description
1 polymer ?
#
loop_
_entity_poly.entity_id
_entity_poly.type
_entity_poly.pdbx_seq_one_letter_code
_entity_poly.pdbx_strand_id
1 'polypeptide(L)'
;GCPVPKIVGNGEGSALMKDPVHAAEIVAAVAKASHVPVTVKMRLGFETGSETYLLLGQLVQESGAQMITLHARTRSQFYEGHADWRAVAKLKRRVSIPVVGNGDVACWQDALRMMEETGCDGVAVGRAAQGNPWIFSQIRDAMAGRTVAEPTNEEKLDVLTRHLHALAQLKGEAVAVREMRRHIVCYVRGMRDAARLRVKVNAITEIDEMEAALTAFMLEGKA
;
A
#
# COMPACT_ATOMS: atom_id res chain seq x y z
N GLY A 1 -7.47 -5.52 9.76
CA GLY A 1 -7.75 -5.87 8.37
C GLY A 1 -6.73 -6.78 7.69
N CYS A 2 -5.69 -7.28 8.42
CA CYS A 2 -4.68 -8.18 7.86
C CYS A 2 -5.31 -9.52 7.44
N PRO A 3 -5.13 -10.00 6.19
CA PRO A 3 -5.75 -11.24 5.72
C PRO A 3 -4.86 -12.49 5.90
N VAL A 4 -3.63 -12.33 6.39
CA VAL A 4 -2.62 -13.39 6.45
C VAL A 4 -3.06 -14.51 7.37
N PRO A 5 -2.99 -15.81 6.96
CA PRO A 5 -3.48 -16.94 7.76
C PRO A 5 -2.95 -17.00 9.18
N LYS A 6 -1.65 -16.74 9.39
CA LYS A 6 -1.02 -16.72 10.71
C LYS A 6 -1.67 -15.71 11.68
N ILE A 7 -2.06 -14.53 11.18
CA ILE A 7 -2.72 -13.49 11.99
C ILE A 7 -4.19 -13.84 12.21
N VAL A 8 -4.87 -14.22 11.14
CA VAL A 8 -6.31 -14.56 11.18
C VAL A 8 -6.57 -15.80 12.04
N GLY A 9 -5.66 -16.78 12.03
CA GLY A 9 -5.77 -18.00 12.85
C GLY A 9 -5.74 -17.72 14.35
N ASN A 10 -5.14 -16.61 14.76
CA ASN A 10 -5.14 -16.15 16.17
C ASN A 10 -6.37 -15.30 16.55
N GLY A 11 -7.36 -15.15 15.67
CA GLY A 11 -8.51 -14.27 15.91
C GLY A 11 -8.23 -12.78 15.66
N GLU A 12 -7.08 -12.44 15.08
CA GLU A 12 -6.62 -11.07 14.89
C GLU A 12 -6.87 -10.56 13.43
N GLY A 13 -6.53 -9.31 13.18
CA GLY A 13 -6.58 -8.72 11.85
C GLY A 13 -7.98 -8.73 11.26
N SER A 14 -8.17 -9.36 10.10
CA SER A 14 -9.49 -9.43 9.46
C SER A 14 -10.43 -10.46 10.09
N ALA A 15 -9.97 -11.34 11.00
CA ALA A 15 -10.84 -12.20 11.79
C ALA A 15 -11.80 -11.40 12.66
N LEU A 16 -11.39 -10.24 13.17
CA LEU A 16 -12.23 -9.32 13.94
C LEU A 16 -13.45 -8.83 13.14
N MET A 17 -13.45 -8.93 11.84
CA MET A 17 -14.61 -8.56 11.02
C MET A 17 -15.77 -9.57 11.12
N LYS A 18 -15.53 -10.73 11.72
CA LYS A 18 -16.60 -11.71 12.04
C LYS A 18 -17.44 -11.26 13.23
N ASP A 19 -16.86 -10.45 14.13
CA ASP A 19 -17.50 -9.87 15.29
C ASP A 19 -17.24 -8.35 15.34
N PRO A 20 -18.08 -7.56 14.64
CA PRO A 20 -17.93 -6.10 14.61
C PRO A 20 -18.07 -5.44 15.98
N VAL A 21 -18.83 -6.02 16.91
CA VAL A 21 -19.02 -5.49 18.26
C VAL A 21 -17.72 -5.60 19.04
N HIS A 22 -17.13 -6.79 19.09
CA HIS A 22 -15.85 -7.00 19.73
C HIS A 22 -14.72 -6.15 19.10
N ALA A 23 -14.70 -6.01 17.76
CA ALA A 23 -13.77 -5.13 17.09
C ALA A 23 -13.91 -3.66 17.55
N ALA A 24 -15.14 -3.19 17.74
CA ALA A 24 -15.43 -1.84 18.22
C ALA A 24 -15.01 -1.64 19.70
N GLU A 25 -15.20 -2.65 20.56
CA GLU A 25 -14.72 -2.61 21.95
C GLU A 25 -13.19 -2.43 22.02
N ILE A 26 -12.45 -3.12 21.15
CA ILE A 26 -10.99 -2.94 21.05
C ILE A 26 -10.66 -1.51 20.65
N VAL A 27 -11.36 -0.94 19.65
CA VAL A 27 -11.16 0.45 19.23
C VAL A 27 -11.47 1.42 20.35
N ALA A 28 -12.55 1.23 21.10
CA ALA A 28 -12.91 2.06 22.24
C ALA A 28 -11.82 2.04 23.33
N ALA A 29 -11.29 0.86 23.65
CA ALA A 29 -10.20 0.72 24.62
C ALA A 29 -8.93 1.47 24.17
N VAL A 30 -8.56 1.35 22.87
CA VAL A 30 -7.41 2.06 22.31
C VAL A 30 -7.65 3.56 22.29
N ALA A 31 -8.83 4.02 21.85
CA ALA A 31 -9.16 5.44 21.79
C ALA A 31 -9.13 6.09 23.17
N LYS A 32 -9.64 5.39 24.19
CA LYS A 32 -9.61 5.87 25.60
C LYS A 32 -8.18 6.01 26.14
N ALA A 33 -7.25 5.13 25.73
CA ALA A 33 -5.89 5.12 26.22
C ALA A 33 -4.93 6.01 25.40
N SER A 34 -5.35 6.44 24.20
CA SER A 34 -4.50 7.17 23.25
C SER A 34 -4.59 8.67 23.45
N HIS A 35 -3.44 9.35 23.37
CA HIS A 35 -3.36 10.83 23.31
C HIS A 35 -3.21 11.37 21.88
N VAL A 36 -3.23 10.48 20.88
CA VAL A 36 -3.15 10.82 19.44
C VAL A 36 -4.36 10.24 18.71
N PRO A 37 -4.70 10.75 17.51
CA PRO A 37 -5.81 10.23 16.73
C PRO A 37 -5.72 8.73 16.49
N VAL A 38 -6.82 8.01 16.75
CA VAL A 38 -6.94 6.58 16.47
C VAL A 38 -7.64 6.39 15.14
N THR A 39 -7.04 5.62 14.25
CA THR A 39 -7.59 5.31 12.93
C THR A 39 -7.76 3.81 12.75
N VAL A 40 -8.76 3.42 11.97
CA VAL A 40 -9.07 2.01 11.72
C VAL A 40 -8.86 1.68 10.24
N LYS A 41 -8.02 0.65 9.97
CA LYS A 41 -7.93 0.08 8.62
C LYS A 41 -8.63 -1.27 8.58
N MET A 42 -9.61 -1.42 7.69
CA MET A 42 -10.43 -2.63 7.58
C MET A 42 -10.63 -3.07 6.12
N ARG A 43 -11.23 -4.24 5.95
CA ARG A 43 -11.71 -4.80 4.68
C ARG A 43 -13.24 -4.73 4.60
N LEU A 44 -13.86 -5.28 3.53
CA LEU A 44 -15.33 -5.34 3.40
C LEU A 44 -15.95 -6.29 4.41
N GLY A 45 -15.27 -7.37 4.73
CA GLY A 45 -15.71 -8.44 5.60
C GLY A 45 -14.72 -9.58 5.59
N PHE A 46 -15.08 -10.67 6.26
CA PHE A 46 -14.24 -11.88 6.28
C PHE A 46 -14.43 -12.69 4.99
N GLU A 47 -15.67 -12.94 4.59
CA GLU A 47 -16.03 -13.71 3.40
C GLU A 47 -16.92 -12.90 2.46
N THR A 48 -16.89 -13.25 1.19
CA THR A 48 -17.79 -12.67 0.20
C THR A 48 -19.23 -13.11 0.51
N GLY A 49 -20.16 -12.15 0.50
CA GLY A 49 -21.56 -12.37 0.88
C GLY A 49 -21.84 -12.19 2.38
N SER A 50 -20.80 -11.96 3.20
CA SER A 50 -20.95 -11.64 4.63
C SER A 50 -20.16 -10.37 4.99
N GLU A 51 -20.36 -9.30 4.21
CA GLU A 51 -19.69 -8.03 4.41
C GLU A 51 -20.24 -7.29 5.64
N THR A 52 -19.34 -6.91 6.54
CA THR A 52 -19.70 -6.25 7.81
C THR A 52 -19.21 -4.80 7.88
N TYR A 53 -18.56 -4.28 6.83
CA TYR A 53 -17.87 -2.98 6.84
C TYR A 53 -18.77 -1.78 7.17
N LEU A 54 -20.05 -1.81 6.79
CA LEU A 54 -20.97 -0.71 7.09
C LEU A 54 -21.33 -0.67 8.58
N LEU A 55 -21.63 -1.83 9.17
CA LEU A 55 -21.88 -1.94 10.59
C LEU A 55 -20.63 -1.60 11.39
N LEU A 56 -19.50 -2.24 11.04
CA LEU A 56 -18.23 -1.98 11.73
C LEU A 56 -17.81 -0.51 11.59
N GLY A 57 -18.01 0.10 10.42
CA GLY A 57 -17.70 1.51 10.21
C GLY A 57 -18.43 2.45 11.17
N GLN A 58 -19.72 2.22 11.42
CA GLN A 58 -20.49 2.99 12.40
C GLN A 58 -19.98 2.73 13.82
N LEU A 59 -19.86 1.46 14.21
CA LEU A 59 -19.43 1.08 15.55
C LEU A 59 -18.04 1.63 15.91
N VAL A 60 -17.07 1.62 14.99
CA VAL A 60 -15.74 2.17 15.27
C VAL A 60 -15.74 3.69 15.34
N GLN A 61 -16.58 4.38 14.56
CA GLN A 61 -16.78 5.82 14.69
C GLN A 61 -17.34 6.16 16.08
N GLU A 62 -18.39 5.46 16.52
CA GLU A 62 -19.00 5.63 17.86
C GLU A 62 -18.00 5.29 18.98
N SER A 63 -17.05 4.39 18.72
CA SER A 63 -15.98 4.01 19.64
C SER A 63 -14.78 4.96 19.66
N GLY A 64 -14.83 6.09 18.93
CA GLY A 64 -13.81 7.13 18.97
C GLY A 64 -12.75 7.04 17.88
N ALA A 65 -12.94 6.22 16.85
CA ALA A 65 -12.08 6.28 15.66
C ALA A 65 -12.28 7.62 14.93
N GLN A 66 -11.18 8.21 14.47
CA GLN A 66 -11.19 9.54 13.83
C GLN A 66 -10.99 9.47 12.29
N MET A 67 -10.69 8.30 11.75
CA MET A 67 -10.61 8.04 10.32
C MET A 67 -10.73 6.54 10.05
N ILE A 68 -11.32 6.17 8.91
CA ILE A 68 -11.38 4.79 8.44
C ILE A 68 -10.68 4.67 7.10
N THR A 69 -9.78 3.67 6.97
CA THR A 69 -9.27 3.24 5.67
C THR A 69 -9.96 1.94 5.27
N LEU A 70 -10.69 1.93 4.16
CA LEU A 70 -11.38 0.74 3.65
C LEU A 70 -10.63 0.14 2.46
N HIS A 71 -10.08 -1.07 2.64
CA HIS A 71 -9.67 -1.88 1.49
C HIS A 71 -10.91 -2.59 0.91
N ALA A 72 -11.27 -2.22 -0.30
CA ALA A 72 -12.52 -2.61 -0.94
C ALA A 72 -12.51 -4.06 -1.49
N ARG A 73 -12.02 -5.00 -0.69
CA ARG A 73 -12.05 -6.46 -0.87
C ARG A 73 -12.36 -7.14 0.46
N THR A 74 -12.96 -8.33 0.41
CA THR A 74 -13.08 -9.20 1.59
C THR A 74 -11.74 -9.85 1.93
N ARG A 75 -11.66 -10.51 3.10
CA ARG A 75 -10.48 -11.31 3.47
C ARG A 75 -10.32 -12.50 2.52
N SER A 76 -11.39 -13.18 2.17
CA SER A 76 -11.34 -14.36 1.30
C SER A 76 -10.84 -14.04 -0.12
N GLN A 77 -11.14 -12.85 -0.64
CA GLN A 77 -10.60 -12.40 -1.93
C GLN A 77 -9.08 -12.16 -1.91
N PHE A 78 -8.48 -11.91 -0.76
CA PHE A 78 -7.07 -11.56 -0.63
C PHE A 78 -6.67 -10.38 -1.54
N TYR A 79 -6.24 -10.66 -2.78
CA TYR A 79 -5.93 -9.69 -3.85
C TYR A 79 -6.57 -10.07 -5.18
N GLU A 80 -7.43 -11.09 -5.21
CA GLU A 80 -8.10 -11.57 -6.41
C GLU A 80 -9.27 -10.67 -6.81
N GLY A 81 -9.64 -10.75 -8.08
CA GLY A 81 -10.71 -9.92 -8.65
C GLY A 81 -10.41 -8.43 -8.59
N HIS A 82 -11.46 -7.61 -8.55
CA HIS A 82 -11.40 -6.16 -8.46
C HIS A 82 -11.86 -5.64 -7.11
N ALA A 83 -11.27 -4.54 -6.64
CA ALA A 83 -11.74 -3.81 -5.47
C ALA A 83 -13.09 -3.14 -5.78
N ASP A 84 -14.11 -3.36 -4.97
CA ASP A 84 -15.42 -2.72 -5.16
C ASP A 84 -15.44 -1.30 -4.59
N TRP A 85 -15.08 -0.33 -5.41
CA TRP A 85 -15.07 1.08 -5.01
C TRP A 85 -16.46 1.61 -4.61
N ARG A 86 -17.55 0.99 -5.08
CA ARG A 86 -18.90 1.35 -4.63
C ARG A 86 -19.09 1.12 -3.14
N ALA A 87 -18.36 0.16 -2.56
CA ALA A 87 -18.38 -0.05 -1.11
C ALA A 87 -17.71 1.12 -0.35
N VAL A 88 -16.65 1.73 -0.92
CA VAL A 88 -16.04 2.94 -0.36
C VAL A 88 -17.06 4.09 -0.35
N ALA A 89 -17.76 4.31 -1.46
CA ALA A 89 -18.82 5.31 -1.56
C ALA A 89 -19.99 5.06 -0.56
N LYS A 90 -20.37 3.80 -0.37
CA LYS A 90 -21.41 3.44 0.63
C LYS A 90 -20.96 3.75 2.05
N LEU A 91 -19.71 3.39 2.40
CA LEU A 91 -19.16 3.71 3.72
C LEU A 91 -19.06 5.23 3.94
N LYS A 92 -18.56 5.98 2.94
CA LYS A 92 -18.44 7.44 3.03
C LYS A 92 -19.79 8.13 3.33
N ARG A 93 -20.89 7.63 2.76
CA ARG A 93 -22.24 8.14 3.06
C ARG A 93 -22.76 7.71 4.43
N ARG A 94 -22.18 6.68 5.05
CA ARG A 94 -22.67 6.10 6.29
C ARG A 94 -22.02 6.67 7.54
N VAL A 95 -20.79 7.20 7.41
CA VAL A 95 -20.01 7.76 8.53
C VAL A 95 -19.71 9.22 8.30
N SER A 96 -19.49 9.98 9.38
CA SER A 96 -19.15 11.41 9.33
C SER A 96 -17.64 11.67 9.40
N ILE A 97 -16.86 10.68 9.87
CA ILE A 97 -15.41 10.78 9.93
C ILE A 97 -14.78 10.57 8.54
N PRO A 98 -13.54 11.05 8.30
CA PRO A 98 -12.84 10.84 7.05
C PRO A 98 -12.73 9.36 6.66
N VAL A 99 -12.96 9.08 5.37
CA VAL A 99 -12.83 7.77 4.74
C VAL A 99 -11.73 7.80 3.70
N VAL A 100 -10.75 6.92 3.84
CA VAL A 100 -9.66 6.71 2.88
C VAL A 100 -9.94 5.44 2.08
N GLY A 101 -10.06 5.57 0.75
CA GLY A 101 -10.25 4.44 -0.17
C GLY A 101 -8.94 3.70 -0.42
N ASN A 102 -9.00 2.37 -0.50
CA ASN A 102 -7.85 1.52 -0.79
C ASN A 102 -8.24 0.32 -1.67
N GLY A 103 -7.38 -0.02 -2.61
CA GLY A 103 -7.51 -1.16 -3.52
C GLY A 103 -7.51 -0.72 -4.99
N ASP A 104 -6.65 -1.36 -5.79
CA ASP A 104 -6.50 -1.18 -7.24
C ASP A 104 -6.15 0.25 -7.71
N VAL A 105 -5.52 1.03 -6.85
CA VAL A 105 -4.89 2.29 -7.23
C VAL A 105 -3.48 1.97 -7.72
N ALA A 106 -3.31 1.93 -9.05
CA ALA A 106 -2.06 1.57 -9.73
C ALA A 106 -1.30 2.79 -10.24
N CYS A 107 -1.97 3.92 -10.46
CA CYS A 107 -1.42 5.17 -10.95
C CYS A 107 -2.17 6.36 -10.33
N TRP A 108 -1.69 7.59 -10.61
CA TRP A 108 -2.33 8.80 -10.11
C TRP A 108 -3.75 9.02 -10.65
N GLN A 109 -4.02 8.59 -11.89
CA GLN A 109 -5.35 8.64 -12.50
C GLN A 109 -6.35 7.81 -11.71
N ASP A 110 -5.97 6.62 -11.27
CA ASP A 110 -6.84 5.77 -10.45
C ASP A 110 -7.16 6.43 -9.10
N ALA A 111 -6.19 7.14 -8.51
CA ALA A 111 -6.42 7.86 -7.25
C ALA A 111 -7.46 8.97 -7.42
N LEU A 112 -7.34 9.80 -8.45
CA LEU A 112 -8.33 10.86 -8.73
C LEU A 112 -9.70 10.25 -9.05
N ARG A 113 -9.76 9.23 -9.87
CA ARG A 113 -11.00 8.53 -10.22
C ARG A 113 -11.67 7.92 -8.98
N MET A 114 -10.90 7.28 -8.08
CA MET A 114 -11.45 6.77 -6.82
C MET A 114 -12.08 7.87 -5.98
N MET A 115 -11.42 9.01 -5.83
CA MET A 115 -11.95 10.14 -5.08
C MET A 115 -13.21 10.72 -5.72
N GLU A 116 -13.22 10.87 -7.05
CA GLU A 116 -14.37 11.38 -7.82
C GLU A 116 -15.58 10.43 -7.73
N GLU A 117 -15.38 9.13 -7.98
CA GLU A 117 -16.46 8.13 -8.01
C GLU A 117 -17.03 7.84 -6.61
N THR A 118 -16.21 7.94 -5.56
CA THR A 118 -16.61 7.48 -4.24
C THR A 118 -16.89 8.62 -3.24
N GLY A 119 -16.36 9.82 -3.50
CA GLY A 119 -16.40 10.94 -2.58
C GLY A 119 -15.54 10.72 -1.32
N CYS A 120 -14.60 9.77 -1.33
CA CYS A 120 -13.69 9.55 -0.19
C CYS A 120 -12.73 10.73 -0.01
N ASP A 121 -12.24 10.92 1.23
CA ASP A 121 -11.42 12.07 1.61
C ASP A 121 -9.94 11.90 1.26
N GLY A 122 -9.55 10.69 0.88
CA GLY A 122 -8.18 10.38 0.47
C GLY A 122 -8.05 8.97 -0.06
N VAL A 123 -6.85 8.65 -0.54
CA VAL A 123 -6.54 7.36 -1.14
C VAL A 123 -5.29 6.76 -0.51
N ALA A 124 -5.35 5.49 -0.15
CA ALA A 124 -4.20 4.72 0.31
C ALA A 124 -3.65 3.85 -0.82
N VAL A 125 -2.39 4.05 -1.15
CA VAL A 125 -1.66 3.29 -2.17
C VAL A 125 -0.91 2.13 -1.52
N GLY A 126 -1.04 0.93 -2.07
CA GLY A 126 -0.32 -0.25 -1.62
C GLY A 126 0.79 -0.67 -2.59
N ARG A 127 0.54 -1.76 -3.32
CA ARG A 127 1.51 -2.41 -4.21
C ARG A 127 2.13 -1.48 -5.28
N ALA A 128 1.37 -0.48 -5.74
CA ALA A 128 1.84 0.46 -6.76
C ALA A 128 2.97 1.40 -6.28
N ALA A 129 3.14 1.58 -4.96
CA ALA A 129 4.25 2.36 -4.41
C ALA A 129 5.58 1.58 -4.39
N GLN A 130 5.54 0.26 -4.56
CA GLN A 130 6.75 -0.56 -4.59
C GLN A 130 7.51 -0.29 -5.90
N GLY A 131 8.71 0.26 -5.77
CA GLY A 131 9.54 0.70 -6.89
C GLY A 131 9.03 1.96 -7.60
N ASN A 132 7.97 2.59 -7.10
CA ASN A 132 7.41 3.84 -7.60
C ASN A 132 6.97 4.77 -6.43
N PRO A 133 7.90 5.29 -5.63
CA PRO A 133 7.55 6.23 -4.56
C PRO A 133 7.02 7.57 -5.10
N TRP A 134 7.27 7.89 -6.35
CA TRP A 134 6.79 9.12 -7.02
C TRP A 134 5.28 9.16 -7.17
N ILE A 135 4.57 8.03 -7.09
CA ILE A 135 3.11 7.98 -7.18
C ILE A 135 2.44 8.96 -6.21
N PHE A 136 3.01 9.20 -5.03
CA PHE A 136 2.45 10.14 -4.05
C PHE A 136 2.60 11.60 -4.50
N SER A 137 3.75 11.99 -5.05
CA SER A 137 3.93 13.33 -5.62
C SER A 137 3.08 13.52 -6.88
N GLN A 138 2.99 12.49 -7.73
CA GLN A 138 2.15 12.49 -8.92
C GLN A 138 0.66 12.71 -8.57
N ILE A 139 0.15 11.99 -7.57
CA ILE A 139 -1.23 12.19 -7.08
C ILE A 139 -1.42 13.61 -6.56
N ARG A 140 -0.52 14.10 -5.71
CA ARG A 140 -0.58 15.46 -5.16
C ARG A 140 -0.55 16.53 -6.25
N ASP A 141 0.31 16.38 -7.25
CA ASP A 141 0.46 17.32 -8.36
C ASP A 141 -0.78 17.32 -9.25
N ALA A 142 -1.32 16.15 -9.57
CA ALA A 142 -2.57 15.99 -10.29
C ALA A 142 -3.76 16.62 -9.55
N MET A 143 -3.89 16.41 -8.24
CA MET A 143 -4.93 17.04 -7.41
C MET A 143 -4.83 18.56 -7.39
N ALA A 144 -3.62 19.09 -7.51
CA ALA A 144 -3.37 20.53 -7.55
C ALA A 144 -3.46 21.11 -8.98
N GLY A 145 -3.84 20.32 -9.99
CA GLY A 145 -3.89 20.76 -11.40
C GLY A 145 -2.52 21.05 -12.02
N ARG A 146 -1.45 20.55 -11.40
CA ARG A 146 -0.09 20.70 -11.94
C ARG A 146 0.24 19.58 -12.92
N THR A 147 1.21 19.83 -13.79
CA THR A 147 1.75 18.81 -14.68
C THR A 147 2.38 17.68 -13.89
N VAL A 148 1.97 16.46 -14.17
CA VAL A 148 2.52 15.25 -13.57
C VAL A 148 3.75 14.82 -14.35
N ALA A 149 4.91 14.76 -13.70
CA ALA A 149 6.16 14.31 -14.29
C ALA A 149 6.42 12.83 -14.01
N GLU A 150 6.99 12.14 -14.99
CA GLU A 150 7.56 10.81 -14.79
C GLU A 150 9.02 10.93 -14.35
N PRO A 151 9.48 10.08 -13.41
CA PRO A 151 10.86 10.11 -12.96
C PRO A 151 11.83 9.70 -14.07
N THR A 152 12.96 10.40 -14.17
CA THR A 152 14.06 10.03 -15.09
C THR A 152 14.77 8.76 -14.61
N ASN A 153 15.62 8.18 -15.44
CA ASN A 153 16.42 7.02 -15.05
C ASN A 153 17.44 7.38 -13.95
N GLU A 154 17.98 8.60 -13.98
CA GLU A 154 18.88 9.13 -12.96
C GLU A 154 18.18 9.24 -11.60
N GLU A 155 16.95 9.79 -11.57
CA GLU A 155 16.15 9.89 -10.36
C GLU A 155 15.77 8.51 -9.79
N LYS A 156 15.45 7.55 -10.68
CA LYS A 156 15.18 6.17 -10.27
C LYS A 156 16.41 5.51 -9.67
N LEU A 157 17.58 5.69 -10.30
CA LEU A 157 18.85 5.16 -9.81
C LEU A 157 19.18 5.75 -8.43
N ASP A 158 19.09 7.08 -8.26
CA ASP A 158 19.36 7.74 -6.99
C ASP A 158 18.50 7.18 -5.85
N VAL A 159 17.18 7.08 -6.07
CA VAL A 159 16.27 6.56 -5.05
C VAL A 159 16.55 5.08 -4.75
N LEU A 160 16.85 4.28 -5.78
CA LEU A 160 17.15 2.86 -5.63
C LEU A 160 18.44 2.63 -4.85
N THR A 161 19.50 3.39 -5.16
CA THR A 161 20.79 3.36 -4.44
C THR A 161 20.61 3.79 -2.98
N ARG A 162 19.91 4.89 -2.72
CA ARG A 162 19.59 5.30 -1.33
C ARG A 162 18.80 4.23 -0.58
N HIS A 163 17.87 3.54 -1.23
CA HIS A 163 17.11 2.43 -0.63
C HIS A 163 18.04 1.27 -0.27
N LEU A 164 18.97 0.89 -1.15
CA LEU A 164 19.97 -0.15 -0.90
C LEU A 164 20.84 0.18 0.32
N HIS A 165 21.39 1.39 0.36
CA HIS A 165 22.23 1.82 1.49
C HIS A 165 21.44 1.93 2.80
N ALA A 166 20.25 2.49 2.79
CA ALA A 166 19.40 2.57 3.98
C ALA A 166 19.07 1.17 4.53
N LEU A 167 18.83 0.21 3.64
CA LEU A 167 18.59 -1.18 4.04
C LEU A 167 19.85 -1.84 4.61
N ALA A 168 21.04 -1.53 4.03
CA ALA A 168 22.31 -2.02 4.52
C ALA A 168 22.65 -1.46 5.92
N GLN A 169 22.39 -0.17 6.15
CA GLN A 169 22.55 0.44 7.47
C GLN A 169 21.62 -0.22 8.52
N LEU A 170 20.41 -0.59 8.14
CA LEU A 170 19.43 -1.17 9.04
C LEU A 170 19.67 -2.65 9.35
N LYS A 171 20.08 -3.45 8.36
CA LYS A 171 20.09 -4.92 8.44
C LYS A 171 21.44 -5.57 8.14
N GLY A 172 22.44 -4.78 7.79
CA GLY A 172 23.72 -5.25 7.28
C GLY A 172 23.70 -5.57 5.79
N GLU A 173 24.87 -5.50 5.16
CA GLU A 173 25.05 -5.59 3.71
C GLU A 173 24.53 -6.89 3.10
N ALA A 174 24.92 -8.04 3.64
CA ALA A 174 24.53 -9.34 3.09
C ALA A 174 23.00 -9.56 3.09
N VAL A 175 22.27 -8.97 4.04
CA VAL A 175 20.79 -9.02 4.06
C VAL A 175 20.22 -8.03 3.08
N ALA A 176 20.76 -6.82 3.04
CA ALA A 176 20.30 -5.74 2.17
C ALA A 176 20.38 -6.14 0.69
N VAL A 177 21.52 -6.65 0.23
CA VAL A 177 21.72 -7.10 -1.15
C VAL A 177 20.69 -8.16 -1.55
N ARG A 178 20.41 -9.13 -0.67
CA ARG A 178 19.42 -10.18 -0.93
C ARG A 178 17.99 -9.65 -0.99
N GLU A 179 17.61 -8.78 -0.04
CA GLU A 179 16.24 -8.21 0.00
C GLU A 179 16.01 -7.23 -1.15
N MET A 180 17.04 -6.46 -1.54
CA MET A 180 16.94 -5.52 -2.66
C MET A 180 16.65 -6.17 -4.00
N ARG A 181 17.02 -7.42 -4.23
CA ARG A 181 16.68 -8.17 -5.47
C ARG A 181 15.18 -8.07 -5.78
N ARG A 182 14.32 -8.22 -4.77
CA ARG A 182 12.86 -8.09 -4.94
C ARG A 182 12.42 -6.64 -5.22
N HIS A 183 13.06 -5.68 -4.58
CA HIS A 183 12.73 -4.26 -4.78
C HIS A 183 13.19 -3.77 -6.15
N ILE A 184 14.39 -4.14 -6.60
CA ILE A 184 14.91 -3.80 -7.93
C ILE A 184 13.92 -4.21 -9.04
N VAL A 185 13.35 -5.41 -8.96
CA VAL A 185 12.32 -5.88 -9.92
C VAL A 185 11.13 -4.91 -10.02
N CYS A 186 10.77 -4.26 -8.92
CA CYS A 186 9.69 -3.27 -8.93
C CYS A 186 10.11 -1.96 -9.60
N TYR A 187 11.33 -1.47 -9.34
CA TYR A 187 11.86 -0.23 -9.93
C TYR A 187 12.07 -0.32 -11.45
N VAL A 188 12.47 -1.50 -11.95
CA VAL A 188 12.75 -1.69 -13.38
C VAL A 188 11.58 -2.29 -14.17
N ARG A 189 10.40 -2.34 -13.57
CA ARG A 189 9.20 -2.91 -14.21
C ARG A 189 8.87 -2.17 -15.51
N GLY A 190 8.73 -2.93 -16.61
CA GLY A 190 8.42 -2.37 -17.93
C GLY A 190 9.62 -1.81 -18.69
N MET A 191 10.81 -1.77 -18.09
CA MET A 191 12.03 -1.36 -18.81
C MET A 191 12.55 -2.48 -19.72
N ARG A 192 13.14 -2.09 -20.83
CA ARG A 192 13.80 -3.03 -21.75
C ARG A 192 14.89 -3.78 -21.00
N ASP A 193 15.07 -5.06 -21.29
CA ASP A 193 16.10 -5.95 -20.69
C ASP A 193 16.03 -6.13 -19.17
N ALA A 194 14.95 -5.71 -18.50
CA ALA A 194 14.74 -5.91 -17.06
C ALA A 194 14.83 -7.38 -16.62
N ALA A 195 14.51 -8.32 -17.51
CA ALA A 195 14.64 -9.75 -17.24
C ALA A 195 16.13 -10.18 -17.10
N ARG A 196 17.01 -9.63 -17.93
CA ARG A 196 18.47 -9.89 -17.85
C ARG A 196 19.04 -9.30 -16.57
N LEU A 197 18.67 -8.06 -16.22
CA LEU A 197 19.10 -7.45 -14.96
C LEU A 197 18.68 -8.33 -13.77
N ARG A 198 17.46 -8.87 -13.75
CA ARG A 198 17.00 -9.76 -12.66
C ARG A 198 17.88 -10.99 -12.50
N VAL A 199 18.33 -11.61 -13.59
CA VAL A 199 19.25 -12.75 -13.53
C VAL A 199 20.57 -12.29 -12.93
N LYS A 200 21.13 -11.19 -13.41
CA LYS A 200 22.42 -10.63 -12.95
C LYS A 200 22.41 -10.31 -11.46
N VAL A 201 21.43 -9.54 -10.98
CA VAL A 201 21.36 -9.12 -9.56
C VAL A 201 21.14 -10.29 -8.60
N ASN A 202 20.60 -11.42 -9.06
CA ASN A 202 20.43 -12.61 -8.21
C ASN A 202 21.77 -13.28 -7.85
N ALA A 203 22.81 -13.09 -8.64
CA ALA A 203 24.15 -13.63 -8.38
C ALA A 203 25.01 -12.69 -7.53
N ILE A 204 24.69 -11.41 -7.45
CA ILE A 204 25.47 -10.38 -6.74
C ILE A 204 25.34 -10.54 -5.23
N THR A 205 26.47 -10.41 -4.52
CA THR A 205 26.54 -10.48 -3.05
C THR A 205 27.04 -9.21 -2.38
N GLU A 206 27.68 -8.31 -3.12
CA GLU A 206 28.31 -7.09 -2.65
C GLU A 206 27.54 -5.84 -3.12
N ILE A 207 27.51 -4.78 -2.30
CA ILE A 207 26.82 -3.52 -2.61
C ILE A 207 27.42 -2.84 -3.83
N ASP A 208 28.75 -2.72 -3.88
CA ASP A 208 29.43 -2.01 -4.97
C ASP A 208 29.16 -2.67 -6.33
N GLU A 209 29.13 -3.99 -6.37
CA GLU A 209 28.77 -4.73 -7.58
C GLU A 209 27.30 -4.52 -7.98
N MET A 210 26.41 -4.46 -6.98
CA MET A 210 24.98 -4.17 -7.18
C MET A 210 24.80 -2.77 -7.78
N GLU A 211 25.46 -1.76 -7.23
CA GLU A 211 25.40 -0.38 -7.74
C GLU A 211 25.97 -0.26 -9.14
N ALA A 212 27.11 -0.89 -9.42
CA ALA A 212 27.68 -0.91 -10.76
C ALA A 212 26.73 -1.53 -11.79
N ALA A 213 26.07 -2.64 -11.42
CA ALA A 213 25.10 -3.28 -12.30
C ALA A 213 23.86 -2.42 -12.54
N LEU A 214 23.37 -1.72 -11.53
CA LEU A 214 22.22 -0.82 -11.63
C LEU A 214 22.55 0.42 -12.47
N THR A 215 23.71 1.02 -12.26
CA THR A 215 24.19 2.17 -13.02
C THR A 215 24.33 1.83 -14.51
N ALA A 216 24.99 0.72 -14.82
CA ALA A 216 25.14 0.24 -16.19
C ALA A 216 23.77 0.01 -16.86
N PHE A 217 22.82 -0.57 -16.15
CA PHE A 217 21.48 -0.82 -16.67
C PHE A 217 20.68 0.48 -16.89
N MET A 218 20.65 1.36 -15.89
CA MET A 218 19.79 2.56 -15.91
C MET A 218 20.31 3.66 -16.85
N LEU A 219 21.63 3.87 -16.88
CA LEU A 219 22.25 4.99 -17.60
C LEU A 219 22.90 4.59 -18.93
N GLU A 220 23.44 3.37 -19.02
CA GLU A 220 24.17 2.92 -20.20
C GLU A 220 23.36 1.98 -21.10
N GLY A 221 22.18 1.52 -20.64
CA GLY A 221 21.34 0.57 -21.37
C GLY A 221 21.94 -0.82 -21.49
N LYS A 222 22.88 -1.18 -20.58
CA LYS A 222 23.57 -2.48 -20.53
C LYS A 222 23.00 -3.33 -19.39
N ALA A 223 22.57 -4.56 -19.70
CA ALA A 223 22.07 -5.53 -18.72
C ALA A 223 23.01 -6.72 -18.57
#